data_32c21ebf3683f15497b9cbf3126a5d16
#
_entry.id   32c21ebf3683f15497b9cbf3126a5d16
#
_cell.length_a   1.000
_cell.length_b   1.000
_cell.length_c   1.000
_cell.angle_alpha   90.00
_cell.angle_beta   90.00
_cell.angle_gamma   90.00
#
_symmetry.space_group_name_H-M   'P 1'
#
loop_
_entity.id
_entity.type
_entity.pdbx_description
1 polymer ?
#
loop_
_entity_poly.entity_id
_entity_poly.type
_entity_poly.pdbx_seq_one_letter_code
_entity_poly.pdbx_strand_id
1 'polypeptide(L)'
;MRAILPLLFLAATTLPAQTTLTPPSAEASQAPYTLRTESNVVLIPTTVQTKHGEVIYGLKANQFVVEDNGIPQTIRLDEDTDALGLSLAVVVQCSRAALMEYPKFAGLPAMIDGLAGGAPREVAVVKYGGLPVTLSEFSSDPDTIQQALSQLQPCDDDPEASTLDAVAFATRLLQARNNHYRHAILLIGETRDHGSDAKPAQIIAELGRTNTVVDAVSFNPGKTEIVNDLHYGGGSGPIGLLIMAVQALRRNVPKTLASLSGGEYINFTTQKGFDQGLGRLSNHLHNYYLLSFQPHSADGAPLPSGLHALRVKIPDYPDARLHFRESYFSGTLEQLPQPLPPDAQ
;
A
#
# COMPACT_ATOMS: atom_id res chain seq x y z
N MET A 1 -10.55 -105.05 12.20
CA MET A 1 -10.92 -105.58 13.57
C MET A 1 -11.26 -104.44 14.49
N ARG A 2 -12.43 -104.51 15.10
CA ARG A 2 -13.00 -103.79 16.22
C ARG A 2 -13.35 -102.30 16.00
N ALA A 3 -14.64 -102.16 15.82
CA ALA A 3 -15.52 -100.99 16.09
C ALA A 3 -15.45 -100.55 17.55
N ILE A 4 -15.65 -99.29 17.82
CA ILE A 4 -16.41 -98.83 18.97
C ILE A 4 -16.95 -97.45 18.62
N LEU A 5 -18.31 -97.30 18.57
CA LEU A 5 -19.13 -96.11 18.66
C LEU A 5 -19.24 -95.78 20.16
N PRO A 6 -19.27 -94.53 20.60
CA PRO A 6 -20.47 -94.11 21.21
C PRO A 6 -20.83 -92.60 21.17
N LEU A 7 -22.08 -92.41 21.27
CA LEU A 7 -22.90 -91.50 22.07
C LEU A 7 -22.89 -89.99 21.75
N LEU A 8 -23.97 -89.62 21.14
CA LEU A 8 -24.54 -88.30 21.03
C LEU A 8 -24.86 -87.72 22.43
N PHE A 9 -24.34 -86.56 22.74
CA PHE A 9 -24.86 -85.70 23.81
C PHE A 9 -25.35 -84.42 23.20
N LEU A 10 -26.70 -84.29 23.25
CA LEU A 10 -27.44 -83.07 22.84
C LEU A 10 -27.36 -82.10 24.03
N ALA A 11 -26.57 -81.01 23.94
CA ALA A 11 -26.58 -79.96 24.89
C ALA A 11 -27.33 -78.71 24.26
N ALA A 12 -28.48 -78.37 24.78
CA ALA A 12 -29.22 -77.21 24.44
C ALA A 12 -28.51 -75.98 25.06
N THR A 13 -27.94 -75.14 24.23
CA THR A 13 -27.39 -73.83 24.66
C THR A 13 -28.40 -72.74 24.36
N THR A 14 -28.92 -72.13 25.44
CA THR A 14 -29.72 -70.90 25.43
C THR A 14 -28.86 -69.73 24.99
N LEU A 15 -29.21 -69.08 23.87
CA LEU A 15 -28.61 -67.82 23.45
C LEU A 15 -29.10 -66.69 24.37
N PRO A 16 -28.19 -65.86 24.91
CA PRO A 16 -28.56 -64.59 25.49
C PRO A 16 -28.84 -63.56 24.37
N ALA A 17 -29.94 -62.86 24.46
CA ALA A 17 -30.28 -61.75 23.60
C ALA A 17 -29.22 -60.64 23.73
N GLN A 18 -28.44 -60.37 22.69
CA GLN A 18 -27.57 -59.21 22.62
C GLN A 18 -28.39 -57.96 22.36
N THR A 19 -28.53 -57.16 23.42
CA THR A 19 -28.97 -55.75 23.30
C THR A 19 -27.90 -55.00 22.53
N THR A 20 -28.19 -54.64 21.30
CA THR A 20 -27.37 -53.71 20.50
C THR A 20 -27.43 -52.33 21.16
N LEU A 21 -26.38 -51.99 21.92
CA LEU A 21 -26.13 -50.59 22.32
C LEU A 21 -25.74 -49.83 21.06
N THR A 22 -26.59 -48.95 20.61
CA THR A 22 -26.29 -47.93 19.60
C THR A 22 -25.14 -47.08 20.16
N PRO A 23 -23.98 -46.94 19.47
CA PRO A 23 -22.93 -46.06 19.93
C PRO A 23 -23.47 -44.63 19.90
N PRO A 24 -23.13 -43.75 20.88
CA PRO A 24 -23.53 -42.37 20.85
C PRO A 24 -22.98 -41.75 19.57
N SER A 25 -23.86 -41.03 18.85
CA SER A 25 -23.52 -40.25 17.69
C SER A 25 -22.27 -39.43 18.00
N ALA A 26 -21.24 -39.60 17.18
CA ALA A 26 -20.02 -38.83 17.27
C ALA A 26 -20.44 -37.34 17.17
N GLU A 27 -20.31 -36.63 18.29
CA GLU A 27 -20.37 -35.17 18.26
C GLU A 27 -19.41 -34.71 17.16
N ALA A 28 -19.98 -34.00 16.20
CA ALA A 28 -19.22 -33.34 15.14
C ALA A 28 -18.12 -32.51 15.82
N SER A 29 -16.89 -32.98 15.68
CA SER A 29 -15.71 -32.25 16.11
C SER A 29 -15.81 -30.89 15.46
N GLN A 30 -16.24 -29.89 16.24
CA GLN A 30 -16.17 -28.50 15.81
C GLN A 30 -14.71 -28.21 15.56
N ALA A 31 -14.37 -28.05 14.27
CA ALA A 31 -13.04 -27.57 13.88
C ALA A 31 -12.73 -26.31 14.73
N PRO A 32 -11.54 -26.22 15.30
CA PRO A 32 -11.20 -25.06 16.09
C PRO A 32 -11.41 -23.83 15.23
N TYR A 33 -12.33 -22.97 15.63
CA TYR A 33 -12.46 -21.62 15.05
C TYR A 33 -11.14 -20.92 15.28
N THR A 34 -10.29 -20.94 14.27
CA THR A 34 -9.13 -20.07 14.24
C THR A 34 -9.69 -18.68 13.96
N LEU A 35 -9.99 -17.92 15.00
CA LEU A 35 -10.14 -16.46 14.90
C LEU A 35 -8.80 -15.93 14.39
N ARG A 36 -8.65 -15.84 13.07
CA ARG A 36 -7.66 -14.96 12.46
C ARG A 36 -8.19 -13.55 12.68
N THR A 37 -7.86 -12.98 13.82
CA THR A 37 -7.94 -11.53 14.00
C THR A 37 -6.82 -10.96 13.13
N GLU A 38 -7.09 -10.73 11.86
CA GLU A 38 -6.28 -9.83 11.06
C GLU A 38 -6.48 -8.46 11.70
N SER A 39 -5.55 -8.09 12.57
CA SER A 39 -5.50 -6.75 13.13
C SER A 39 -5.09 -5.82 11.98
N ASN A 40 -6.08 -5.31 11.25
CA ASN A 40 -5.89 -4.33 10.19
C ASN A 40 -5.52 -2.99 10.82
N VAL A 41 -4.25 -2.84 11.18
CA VAL A 41 -3.72 -1.56 11.63
C VAL A 41 -3.52 -0.66 10.41
N VAL A 42 -4.15 0.51 10.43
CA VAL A 42 -3.94 1.56 9.45
C VAL A 42 -2.80 2.44 9.91
N LEU A 43 -1.77 2.55 9.08
CA LEU A 43 -0.63 3.44 9.30
C LEU A 43 -0.86 4.76 8.55
N ILE A 44 -0.62 5.87 9.25
CA ILE A 44 -0.77 7.23 8.70
C ILE A 44 0.55 7.98 8.92
N PRO A 45 1.51 7.87 8.00
CA PRO A 45 2.67 8.75 8.01
C PRO A 45 2.17 10.19 7.86
N THR A 46 2.58 11.06 8.77
CA THR A 46 2.08 12.44 8.84
C THR A 46 3.23 13.41 9.04
N THR A 47 3.45 14.29 8.08
CA THR A 47 4.39 15.42 8.23
C THR A 47 3.63 16.66 8.67
N VAL A 48 4.19 17.36 9.67
CA VAL A 48 3.60 18.59 10.24
C VAL A 48 4.57 19.74 10.01
N GLN A 49 4.14 20.76 9.33
CA GLN A 49 4.96 21.92 8.99
C GLN A 49 4.28 23.23 9.36
N THR A 50 5.08 24.23 9.70
CA THR A 50 4.59 25.61 9.79
C THR A 50 4.12 26.11 8.41
N LYS A 51 3.41 27.23 8.38
CA LYS A 51 3.06 27.90 7.13
C LYS A 51 4.27 28.27 6.25
N HIS A 52 5.46 28.33 6.84
CA HIS A 52 6.73 28.61 6.16
C HIS A 52 7.48 27.36 5.69
N GLY A 53 6.94 26.15 5.97
CA GLY A 53 7.52 24.87 5.56
C GLY A 53 8.53 24.30 6.55
N GLU A 54 8.69 24.85 7.75
CA GLU A 54 9.53 24.30 8.80
C GLU A 54 8.82 23.14 9.50
N VAL A 55 9.51 22.04 9.73
CA VAL A 55 8.93 20.87 10.39
C VAL A 55 8.70 21.17 11.88
N ILE A 56 7.52 20.83 12.39
CA ILE A 56 7.17 20.93 13.80
C ILE A 56 7.46 19.56 14.43
N TYR A 57 8.32 19.54 15.43
CA TYR A 57 8.73 18.34 16.16
C TYR A 57 8.13 18.28 17.58
N GLY A 58 8.18 17.09 18.19
CA GLY A 58 7.85 16.89 19.60
C GLY A 58 6.36 16.88 19.92
N LEU A 59 5.49 16.74 18.91
CA LEU A 59 4.05 16.58 19.10
C LEU A 59 3.75 15.21 19.74
N LYS A 60 2.78 15.17 20.63
CA LYS A 60 2.32 13.96 21.34
C LYS A 60 1.02 13.44 20.73
N ALA A 61 0.73 12.16 20.94
CA ALA A 61 -0.46 11.51 20.42
C ALA A 61 -1.77 12.27 20.72
N ASN A 62 -1.90 12.84 21.91
CA ASN A 62 -3.10 13.57 22.35
C ASN A 62 -3.31 14.93 21.64
N GLN A 63 -2.34 15.40 20.88
CA GLN A 63 -2.47 16.63 20.08
C GLN A 63 -3.04 16.35 18.67
N PHE A 64 -3.06 15.09 18.25
CA PHE A 64 -3.62 14.69 16.97
C PHE A 64 -5.07 14.23 17.12
N VAL A 65 -5.90 14.64 16.18
CA VAL A 65 -7.25 14.13 15.97
C VAL A 65 -7.31 13.46 14.61
N VAL A 66 -7.58 12.16 14.58
CA VAL A 66 -7.74 11.38 13.36
C VAL A 66 -9.20 11.01 13.22
N GLU A 67 -9.78 11.26 12.05
CA GLU A 67 -11.14 10.88 11.70
C GLU A 67 -11.13 9.92 10.51
N ASP A 68 -11.91 8.84 10.61
CA ASP A 68 -12.23 7.91 9.52
C ASP A 68 -13.66 8.18 9.06
N ASN A 69 -13.84 8.66 7.83
CA ASN A 69 -15.15 9.08 7.31
C ASN A 69 -15.90 10.04 8.26
N GLY A 70 -15.17 10.88 9.01
CA GLY A 70 -15.71 11.80 9.99
C GLY A 70 -15.91 11.22 11.38
N ILE A 71 -15.61 9.95 11.61
CA ILE A 71 -15.69 9.27 12.92
C ILE A 71 -14.32 9.36 13.60
N PRO A 72 -14.20 10.01 14.77
CA PRO A 72 -12.94 10.07 15.50
C PRO A 72 -12.41 8.68 15.88
N GLN A 73 -11.12 8.46 15.70
CA GLN A 73 -10.45 7.21 15.98
C GLN A 73 -9.48 7.34 17.15
N THR A 74 -9.33 6.26 17.92
CA THR A 74 -8.28 6.19 18.95
C THR A 74 -6.96 5.84 18.30
N ILE A 75 -5.99 6.74 18.40
CA ILE A 75 -4.70 6.61 17.74
C ILE A 75 -3.59 6.21 18.71
N ARG A 76 -2.53 5.66 18.14
CA ARG A 76 -1.20 5.54 18.75
C ARG A 76 -0.23 6.34 17.91
N LEU A 77 0.76 6.93 18.56
CA LEU A 77 1.91 7.54 17.93
C LEU A 77 3.11 6.63 18.16
N ASP A 78 3.78 6.23 17.10
CA ASP A 78 5.03 5.51 17.19
C ASP A 78 6.17 6.52 17.37
N GLU A 79 6.88 6.41 18.50
CA GLU A 79 7.92 7.38 18.91
C GLU A 79 9.28 7.03 18.28
N ASP A 80 9.46 5.80 17.76
CA ASP A 80 10.76 5.31 17.26
C ASP A 80 10.71 5.01 15.76
N THR A 81 10.30 6.00 14.98
CA THR A 81 10.21 5.87 13.52
C THR A 81 11.57 5.70 12.85
N ASP A 82 12.64 6.21 13.46
CA ASP A 82 14.01 6.11 12.94
C ASP A 82 14.59 4.68 13.07
N ALA A 83 14.05 3.86 13.97
CA ALA A 83 14.42 2.45 14.09
C ALA A 83 13.77 1.56 13.02
N LEU A 84 12.68 2.02 12.40
CA LEU A 84 12.00 1.26 11.35
C LEU A 84 12.80 1.36 10.04
N GLY A 85 13.27 0.21 9.54
CA GLY A 85 13.94 0.14 8.25
C GLY A 85 13.02 0.57 7.09
N LEU A 86 13.62 0.79 5.93
CA LEU A 86 12.95 1.19 4.70
C LEU A 86 13.22 0.19 3.58
N SER A 87 12.17 -0.43 3.01
CA SER A 87 12.21 -1.11 1.73
C SER A 87 11.68 -0.16 0.65
N LEU A 88 12.60 0.32 -0.20
CA LEU A 88 12.31 1.30 -1.24
C LEU A 88 12.38 0.68 -2.63
N ALA A 89 11.30 0.74 -3.40
CA ALA A 89 11.31 0.43 -4.82
C ALA A 89 11.43 1.74 -5.63
N VAL A 90 12.55 1.94 -6.31
CA VAL A 90 12.77 3.08 -7.23
C VAL A 90 12.25 2.67 -8.60
N VAL A 91 11.19 3.33 -9.07
CA VAL A 91 10.46 2.97 -10.30
C VAL A 91 10.56 4.13 -11.28
N VAL A 92 11.33 3.96 -12.35
CA VAL A 92 11.69 5.04 -13.28
C VAL A 92 11.16 4.74 -14.68
N GLN A 93 10.38 5.68 -15.22
CA GLN A 93 9.93 5.61 -16.59
C GLN A 93 11.11 5.72 -17.56
N CYS A 94 11.16 4.80 -18.54
CA CYS A 94 12.20 4.82 -19.58
C CYS A 94 11.67 5.09 -21.00
N SER A 95 10.35 5.14 -21.18
CA SER A 95 9.72 5.29 -22.49
C SER A 95 10.15 6.58 -23.22
N ARG A 96 9.75 6.69 -24.49
CA ARG A 96 10.11 7.82 -25.37
C ARG A 96 9.84 9.20 -24.73
N ALA A 97 8.75 9.34 -23.94
CA ALA A 97 8.42 10.59 -23.27
C ALA A 97 9.47 11.00 -22.22
N ALA A 98 10.19 10.03 -21.65
CA ALA A 98 11.22 10.27 -20.64
C ALA A 98 12.61 10.62 -21.22
N LEU A 99 12.84 10.42 -22.51
CA LEU A 99 14.14 10.54 -23.16
C LEU A 99 14.88 11.86 -22.82
N MET A 100 14.17 12.98 -22.90
CA MET A 100 14.74 14.32 -22.64
C MET A 100 14.89 14.61 -21.14
N GLU A 101 14.36 13.75 -20.27
CA GLU A 101 14.37 13.94 -18.82
C GLU A 101 15.57 13.25 -18.15
N TYR A 102 16.12 12.21 -18.76
CA TYR A 102 17.22 11.41 -18.21
C TYR A 102 18.46 12.21 -17.77
N PRO A 103 18.91 13.24 -18.53
CA PRO A 103 20.03 14.06 -18.06
C PRO A 103 19.78 14.77 -16.73
N LYS A 104 18.50 14.97 -16.35
CA LYS A 104 18.11 15.63 -15.10
C LYS A 104 18.16 14.69 -13.91
N PHE A 105 18.21 13.37 -14.12
CA PHE A 105 18.23 12.35 -13.05
C PHE A 105 19.61 12.14 -12.41
N ALA A 106 20.61 12.92 -12.81
CA ALA A 106 21.99 12.77 -12.32
C ALA A 106 22.13 12.86 -10.78
N GLY A 107 21.21 13.56 -10.10
CA GLY A 107 21.19 13.67 -8.63
C GLY A 107 20.53 12.48 -7.91
N LEU A 108 19.88 11.57 -8.63
CA LEU A 108 19.14 10.45 -8.05
C LEU A 108 20.01 9.51 -7.18
N PRO A 109 21.21 9.09 -7.60
CA PRO A 109 22.06 8.25 -6.77
C PRO A 109 22.43 8.87 -5.42
N ALA A 110 22.82 10.14 -5.42
CA ALA A 110 23.19 10.85 -4.19
C ALA A 110 21.98 11.01 -3.24
N MET A 111 20.77 11.21 -3.79
CA MET A 111 19.55 11.25 -3.00
C MET A 111 19.25 9.90 -2.36
N ILE A 112 19.33 8.80 -3.14
CA ILE A 112 19.10 7.45 -2.61
C ILE A 112 20.08 7.12 -1.48
N ASP A 113 21.35 7.53 -1.60
CA ASP A 113 22.33 7.40 -0.53
C ASP A 113 21.93 8.25 0.70
N GLY A 114 21.47 9.47 0.48
CA GLY A 114 20.99 10.37 1.52
C GLY A 114 19.77 9.86 2.27
N LEU A 115 18.92 9.03 1.64
CA LEU A 115 17.76 8.41 2.29
C LEU A 115 18.13 7.44 3.41
N ALA A 116 19.38 7.09 3.59
CA ALA A 116 19.79 6.13 4.61
C ALA A 116 19.67 6.66 6.03
N GLY A 117 19.88 7.94 6.27
CA GLY A 117 19.72 8.61 7.58
C GLY A 117 20.24 7.85 8.81
N GLY A 118 20.84 6.65 8.65
CA GLY A 118 21.24 5.74 9.71
C GLY A 118 20.28 4.56 9.95
N ALA A 119 19.04 4.59 9.46
CA ALA A 119 18.14 3.46 9.53
C ALA A 119 18.50 2.35 8.51
N PRO A 120 18.24 1.07 8.82
CA PRO A 120 18.41 -0.01 7.86
C PRO A 120 17.58 0.25 6.60
N ARG A 121 18.18 0.03 5.43
CA ARG A 121 17.46 0.18 4.16
C ARG A 121 17.80 -0.93 3.19
N GLU A 122 16.88 -1.18 2.29
CA GLU A 122 17.10 -1.97 1.08
C GLU A 122 16.40 -1.29 -0.09
N VAL A 123 17.02 -1.32 -1.26
CA VAL A 123 16.52 -0.64 -2.45
C VAL A 123 16.47 -1.61 -3.62
N ALA A 124 15.32 -1.65 -4.31
CA ALA A 124 15.18 -2.27 -5.62
C ALA A 124 15.07 -1.18 -6.69
N VAL A 125 15.59 -1.44 -7.89
CA VAL A 125 15.53 -0.51 -9.01
C VAL A 125 14.77 -1.16 -10.16
N VAL A 126 13.71 -0.49 -10.61
CA VAL A 126 12.81 -0.94 -11.68
C VAL A 126 12.73 0.16 -12.73
N LYS A 127 12.88 -0.19 -14.00
CA LYS A 127 12.53 0.71 -15.12
C LYS A 127 11.25 0.25 -15.79
N TYR A 128 10.49 1.16 -16.37
CA TYR A 128 9.28 0.81 -17.10
C TYR A 128 9.02 1.70 -18.32
N GLY A 129 8.46 1.09 -19.33
CA GLY A 129 7.77 1.67 -20.47
C GLY A 129 6.44 0.96 -20.57
N GLY A 130 6.25 0.11 -21.57
CA GLY A 130 5.09 -0.81 -21.69
C GLY A 130 5.12 -1.93 -20.64
N LEU A 131 6.30 -2.39 -20.24
CA LEU A 131 6.45 -3.42 -19.22
C LEU A 131 7.49 -3.00 -18.16
N PRO A 132 7.25 -3.29 -16.87
CA PRO A 132 8.24 -3.09 -15.82
C PRO A 132 9.35 -4.15 -15.87
N VAL A 133 10.59 -3.72 -15.71
CA VAL A 133 11.81 -4.55 -15.71
C VAL A 133 12.65 -4.23 -14.49
N THR A 134 12.98 -5.24 -13.68
CA THR A 134 13.88 -5.10 -12.54
C THR A 134 15.32 -4.99 -13.03
N LEU A 135 16.01 -3.91 -12.65
CA LEU A 135 17.43 -3.72 -12.84
C LEU A 135 18.25 -4.25 -11.67
N SER A 136 17.70 -4.14 -10.45
CA SER A 136 18.25 -4.73 -9.23
C SER A 136 17.14 -5.14 -8.30
N GLU A 137 17.23 -6.35 -7.77
CA GLU A 137 16.45 -6.79 -6.63
C GLU A 137 16.80 -5.97 -5.37
N PHE A 138 16.03 -6.13 -4.28
CA PHE A 138 16.31 -5.42 -3.04
C PHE A 138 17.71 -5.73 -2.51
N SER A 139 18.52 -4.69 -2.39
CA SER A 139 19.87 -4.73 -1.84
C SER A 139 20.09 -3.60 -0.84
N SER A 140 20.85 -3.88 0.21
CA SER A 140 21.35 -2.89 1.16
C SER A 140 22.77 -2.41 0.81
N ASP A 141 23.40 -3.05 -0.18
CA ASP A 141 24.75 -2.71 -0.65
C ASP A 141 24.74 -1.48 -1.55
N PRO A 142 25.40 -0.38 -1.16
CA PRO A 142 25.44 0.86 -1.95
C PRO A 142 26.00 0.69 -3.36
N ASP A 143 27.01 -0.17 -3.53
CA ASP A 143 27.65 -0.37 -4.83
C ASP A 143 26.68 -1.06 -5.82
N THR A 144 25.94 -2.05 -5.34
CA THR A 144 24.89 -2.73 -6.12
C THR A 144 23.79 -1.74 -6.53
N ILE A 145 23.34 -0.89 -5.61
CA ILE A 145 22.32 0.13 -5.88
C ILE A 145 22.83 1.14 -6.91
N GLN A 146 24.06 1.64 -6.71
CA GLN A 146 24.69 2.60 -7.61
C GLN A 146 24.85 2.02 -9.01
N GLN A 147 25.27 0.75 -9.12
CA GLN A 147 25.39 0.05 -10.39
C GLN A 147 24.04 -0.04 -11.10
N ALA A 148 22.99 -0.41 -10.40
CA ALA A 148 21.65 -0.49 -10.97
C ALA A 148 21.14 0.87 -11.46
N LEU A 149 21.34 1.94 -10.67
CA LEU A 149 20.98 3.30 -11.06
C LEU A 149 21.76 3.78 -12.30
N SER A 150 23.03 3.36 -12.46
CA SER A 150 23.83 3.67 -13.64
C SER A 150 23.35 2.96 -14.92
N GLN A 151 22.60 1.87 -14.78
CA GLN A 151 21.97 1.14 -15.89
C GLN A 151 20.61 1.73 -16.33
N LEU A 152 20.11 2.75 -15.62
CA LEU A 152 18.93 3.48 -16.03
C LEU A 152 19.21 4.22 -17.34
N GLN A 153 18.58 3.76 -18.42
CA GLN A 153 18.70 4.33 -19.76
C GLN A 153 17.34 4.45 -20.41
N PRO A 154 17.11 5.42 -21.30
CA PRO A 154 15.89 5.51 -22.08
C PRO A 154 15.58 4.23 -22.85
N CYS A 155 14.32 3.95 -23.03
CA CYS A 155 13.79 2.91 -23.92
C CYS A 155 13.19 3.62 -25.16
N ASP A 156 14.05 4.03 -26.08
CA ASP A 156 13.74 5.00 -27.15
C ASP A 156 12.58 4.56 -28.07
N ASP A 157 12.42 3.26 -28.28
CA ASP A 157 11.40 2.69 -29.15
C ASP A 157 10.08 2.39 -28.43
N ASP A 158 10.01 2.56 -27.10
CA ASP A 158 8.82 2.27 -26.32
C ASP A 158 7.92 3.52 -26.21
N PRO A 159 6.74 3.53 -26.84
CA PRO A 159 5.82 4.67 -26.76
C PRO A 159 4.98 4.67 -25.48
N GLU A 160 4.90 3.56 -24.76
CA GLU A 160 4.00 3.35 -23.64
C GLU A 160 4.62 3.80 -22.33
N ALA A 161 3.75 4.14 -21.38
CA ALA A 161 4.08 4.47 -20.01
C ALA A 161 3.06 3.79 -19.08
N SER A 162 3.21 2.48 -18.91
CA SER A 162 2.32 1.64 -18.12
C SER A 162 2.59 1.83 -16.62
N THR A 163 2.27 3.04 -16.15
CA THR A 163 2.59 3.48 -14.78
C THR A 163 1.86 2.66 -13.72
N LEU A 164 0.58 2.31 -13.94
CA LEU A 164 -0.17 1.50 -12.99
C LEU A 164 0.38 0.07 -12.90
N ASP A 165 0.79 -0.52 -14.03
CA ASP A 165 1.43 -1.84 -14.05
C ASP A 165 2.77 -1.81 -13.31
N ALA A 166 3.54 -0.75 -13.48
CA ALA A 166 4.81 -0.57 -12.78
C ALA A 166 4.62 -0.43 -11.26
N VAL A 167 3.60 0.31 -10.81
CA VAL A 167 3.25 0.43 -9.40
C VAL A 167 2.74 -0.89 -8.83
N ALA A 168 1.89 -1.63 -9.56
CA ALA A 168 1.45 -2.96 -9.18
C ALA A 168 2.62 -3.94 -9.03
N PHE A 169 3.55 -3.89 -9.98
CA PHE A 169 4.76 -4.72 -9.96
C PHE A 169 5.63 -4.40 -8.74
N ALA A 170 5.92 -3.13 -8.48
CA ALA A 170 6.71 -2.69 -7.33
C ALA A 170 6.03 -3.05 -6.00
N THR A 171 4.71 -2.90 -5.91
CA THR A 171 3.94 -3.29 -4.72
C THR A 171 4.07 -4.78 -4.44
N ARG A 172 4.00 -5.64 -5.47
CA ARG A 172 4.24 -7.09 -5.31
C ARG A 172 5.67 -7.41 -4.86
N LEU A 173 6.68 -6.71 -5.40
CA LEU A 173 8.07 -6.87 -4.94
C LEU A 173 8.21 -6.54 -3.45
N LEU A 174 7.60 -5.44 -3.01
CA LEU A 174 7.60 -5.02 -1.60
C LEU A 174 6.87 -6.03 -0.70
N GLN A 175 5.71 -6.52 -1.12
CA GLN A 175 4.96 -7.54 -0.35
C GLN A 175 5.70 -8.87 -0.20
N ALA A 176 6.55 -9.22 -1.15
CA ALA A 176 7.38 -10.41 -1.07
C ALA A 176 8.50 -10.28 -0.01
N ARG A 177 8.74 -9.08 0.53
CA ARG A 177 9.73 -8.86 1.60
C ARG A 177 9.18 -9.37 2.92
N ASN A 178 9.95 -10.23 3.57
CA ASN A 178 9.62 -10.79 4.89
C ASN A 178 10.38 -10.05 5.99
N ASN A 179 10.22 -8.72 6.04
CA ASN A 179 10.79 -7.86 7.06
C ASN A 179 9.72 -6.92 7.62
N HIS A 180 10.06 -6.19 8.68
CA HIS A 180 9.17 -5.20 9.31
C HIS A 180 9.47 -3.77 8.84
N TYR A 181 10.12 -3.63 7.68
CA TYR A 181 10.47 -2.34 7.12
C TYR A 181 9.24 -1.63 6.56
N ARG A 182 9.29 -0.32 6.54
CA ARG A 182 8.30 0.48 5.82
C ARG A 182 8.43 0.25 4.33
N HIS A 183 7.32 0.16 3.64
CA HIS A 183 7.26 -0.03 2.21
C HIS A 183 7.03 1.32 1.51
N ALA A 184 7.94 1.69 0.64
CA ALA A 184 7.81 2.89 -0.18
C ALA A 184 8.15 2.63 -1.65
N ILE A 185 7.47 3.36 -2.53
CA ILE A 185 7.76 3.43 -3.96
C ILE A 185 8.18 4.87 -4.27
N LEU A 186 9.34 5.06 -4.86
CA LEU A 186 9.73 6.31 -5.49
C LEU A 186 9.41 6.20 -6.98
N LEU A 187 8.31 6.80 -7.39
CA LEU A 187 7.84 6.80 -8.77
C LEU A 187 8.34 8.03 -9.52
N ILE A 188 9.12 7.83 -10.58
CA ILE A 188 9.62 8.90 -11.45
C ILE A 188 9.04 8.68 -12.85
N GLY A 189 8.17 9.58 -13.30
CA GLY A 189 7.51 9.42 -14.57
C GLY A 189 6.62 10.60 -14.96
N GLU A 190 5.94 10.46 -16.09
CA GLU A 190 4.96 11.43 -16.54
C GLU A 190 3.66 11.37 -15.73
N THR A 191 2.78 12.35 -15.93
CA THR A 191 1.54 12.48 -15.14
C THR A 191 0.45 11.52 -15.54
N ARG A 192 0.50 10.95 -16.75
CA ARG A 192 -0.54 10.08 -17.30
C ARG A 192 -0.05 8.66 -17.45
N ASP A 193 -1.01 7.75 -17.36
CA ASP A 193 -0.82 6.34 -17.65
C ASP A 193 -1.19 6.05 -19.11
N HIS A 194 -0.35 5.30 -19.80
CA HIS A 194 -0.55 4.89 -21.19
C HIS A 194 -0.15 3.43 -21.36
N GLY A 195 -1.12 2.56 -21.49
CA GLY A 195 -0.88 1.16 -21.82
C GLY A 195 -1.02 0.16 -20.67
N SER A 196 -1.30 0.58 -19.44
CA SER A 196 -1.48 -0.36 -18.33
C SER A 196 -2.72 -1.24 -18.50
N ASP A 197 -2.53 -2.53 -18.20
CA ASP A 197 -3.61 -3.52 -18.05
C ASP A 197 -4.22 -3.47 -16.63
N ALA A 198 -3.45 -3.01 -15.65
CA ALA A 198 -3.86 -2.91 -14.26
C ALA A 198 -5.05 -1.96 -14.08
N LYS A 199 -6.06 -2.41 -13.34
CA LYS A 199 -7.25 -1.60 -13.09
C LYS A 199 -6.99 -0.60 -11.95
N PRO A 200 -7.27 0.71 -12.15
CA PRO A 200 -7.02 1.75 -11.16
C PRO A 200 -7.59 1.44 -9.78
N ALA A 201 -8.81 0.91 -9.68
CA ALA A 201 -9.45 0.57 -8.42
C ALA A 201 -8.68 -0.54 -7.66
N GLN A 202 -8.08 -1.50 -8.38
CA GLN A 202 -7.29 -2.56 -7.78
C GLN A 202 -5.99 -2.00 -7.18
N ILE A 203 -5.32 -1.09 -7.90
CA ILE A 203 -4.09 -0.45 -7.41
C ILE A 203 -4.36 0.37 -6.15
N ILE A 204 -5.44 1.17 -6.15
CA ILE A 204 -5.85 1.94 -4.97
C ILE A 204 -6.09 1.02 -3.76
N ALA A 205 -6.84 -0.06 -3.97
CA ALA A 205 -7.15 -1.02 -2.91
C ALA A 205 -5.89 -1.73 -2.40
N GLU A 206 -4.98 -2.11 -3.29
CA GLU A 206 -3.75 -2.81 -2.94
C GLU A 206 -2.79 -1.92 -2.15
N LEU A 207 -2.53 -0.70 -2.59
CA LEU A 207 -1.74 0.27 -1.85
C LEU A 207 -2.38 0.58 -0.49
N GLY A 208 -3.72 0.73 -0.48
CA GLY A 208 -4.50 0.96 0.73
C GLY A 208 -4.34 -0.14 1.78
N ARG A 209 -4.32 -1.40 1.35
CA ARG A 209 -4.23 -2.57 2.21
C ARG A 209 -2.79 -2.86 2.68
N THR A 210 -1.79 -2.58 1.84
CA THR A 210 -0.38 -2.91 2.11
C THR A 210 0.38 -1.84 2.88
N ASN A 211 -0.26 -0.71 3.20
CA ASN A 211 0.40 0.46 3.80
C ASN A 211 1.62 0.95 3.00
N THR A 212 1.64 0.71 1.68
CA THR A 212 2.72 1.16 0.80
C THR A 212 2.55 2.65 0.49
N VAL A 213 3.58 3.43 0.75
CA VAL A 213 3.63 4.87 0.43
C VAL A 213 4.18 5.03 -0.99
N VAL A 214 3.59 5.93 -1.77
CA VAL A 214 4.07 6.28 -3.11
C VAL A 214 4.52 7.73 -3.10
N ASP A 215 5.83 7.94 -3.09
CA ASP A 215 6.42 9.24 -3.37
C ASP A 215 6.60 9.40 -4.87
N ALA A 216 6.25 10.55 -5.42
CA ALA A 216 6.21 10.73 -6.85
C ALA A 216 6.89 12.01 -7.34
N VAL A 217 7.73 11.86 -8.35
CA VAL A 217 8.43 12.94 -9.03
C VAL A 217 8.05 12.91 -10.51
N SER A 218 7.26 13.89 -10.95
CA SER A 218 6.74 13.90 -12.32
C SER A 218 7.38 14.96 -13.19
N PHE A 219 7.58 14.61 -14.45
CA PHE A 219 7.97 15.51 -15.51
C PHE A 219 6.79 15.77 -16.47
N ASN A 220 6.98 16.74 -17.38
CA ASN A 220 5.99 17.17 -18.37
C ASN A 220 4.64 17.59 -17.73
N PRO A 221 4.66 18.54 -16.78
CA PRO A 221 3.43 19.08 -16.25
C PRO A 221 2.69 19.77 -17.41
N GLY A 222 1.52 19.24 -17.74
CA GLY A 222 0.59 19.93 -18.63
C GLY A 222 0.41 21.38 -18.16
N LYS A 223 0.18 22.31 -19.07
CA LYS A 223 0.03 23.73 -18.77
C LYS A 223 -0.94 23.92 -17.61
N THR A 224 -0.43 24.48 -16.51
CA THR A 224 -1.18 24.90 -15.32
C THR A 224 -1.96 23.76 -14.64
N GLU A 225 -1.26 22.97 -13.86
CA GLU A 225 -1.91 22.10 -12.88
C GLU A 225 -2.51 23.02 -11.81
N ILE A 226 -3.81 23.27 -11.90
CA ILE A 226 -4.57 23.91 -10.82
C ILE A 226 -4.46 22.94 -9.65
N VAL A 227 -3.88 23.38 -8.55
CA VAL A 227 -3.82 22.65 -7.29
C VAL A 227 -5.26 22.52 -6.77
N ASN A 228 -5.97 21.55 -7.28
CA ASN A 228 -7.19 21.08 -6.65
C ASN A 228 -6.76 20.01 -5.67
N ASP A 229 -6.62 20.38 -4.41
CA ASP A 229 -6.64 19.41 -3.32
C ASP A 229 -7.86 18.52 -3.53
N LEU A 230 -7.64 17.20 -3.53
CA LEU A 230 -8.72 16.24 -3.53
C LEU A 230 -9.48 16.37 -2.22
N HIS A 231 -10.36 17.37 -2.18
CA HIS A 231 -11.31 17.48 -1.07
C HIS A 231 -12.35 16.37 -1.28
N TYR A 232 -12.16 15.25 -0.59
CA TYR A 232 -13.19 14.24 -0.46
C TYR A 232 -14.34 14.84 0.36
N GLY A 233 -15.23 15.53 -0.34
CA GLY A 233 -16.43 16.11 0.25
C GLY A 233 -17.30 14.99 0.83
N GLY A 234 -17.64 15.10 2.12
CA GLY A 234 -18.43 14.11 2.82
C GLY A 234 -19.76 13.84 2.09
N GLY A 235 -20.14 12.59 1.98
CA GLY A 235 -21.44 12.15 1.51
C GLY A 235 -21.47 11.02 0.48
N SER A 236 -20.32 10.66 -0.11
CA SER A 236 -20.29 9.66 -1.19
C SER A 236 -20.17 8.20 -0.71
N GLY A 237 -19.90 7.97 0.56
CA GLY A 237 -19.58 6.63 1.09
C GLY A 237 -18.30 6.00 0.48
N PRO A 238 -17.87 4.82 0.96
CA PRO A 238 -16.60 4.19 0.52
C PRO A 238 -16.54 3.88 -0.98
N ILE A 239 -17.66 3.52 -1.60
CA ILE A 239 -17.74 3.26 -3.05
C ILE A 239 -17.63 4.54 -3.85
N GLY A 240 -18.33 5.60 -3.44
CA GLY A 240 -18.28 6.91 -4.11
C GLY A 240 -16.88 7.51 -4.06
N LEU A 241 -16.18 7.39 -2.93
CA LEU A 241 -14.79 7.81 -2.78
C LEU A 241 -13.86 7.05 -3.72
N LEU A 242 -14.04 5.75 -3.87
CA LEU A 242 -13.25 4.94 -4.82
C LEU A 242 -13.46 5.40 -6.27
N ILE A 243 -14.69 5.69 -6.67
CA ILE A 243 -15.00 6.21 -8.00
C ILE A 243 -14.31 7.56 -8.24
N MET A 244 -14.35 8.48 -7.25
CA MET A 244 -13.69 9.77 -7.33
C MET A 244 -12.16 9.61 -7.43
N ALA A 245 -11.57 8.71 -6.65
CA ALA A 245 -10.13 8.41 -6.71
C ALA A 245 -9.72 7.84 -8.07
N VAL A 246 -10.50 6.94 -8.66
CA VAL A 246 -10.28 6.41 -10.01
C VAL A 246 -10.34 7.52 -11.07
N GLN A 247 -11.28 8.46 -10.96
CA GLN A 247 -11.36 9.60 -11.88
C GLN A 247 -10.16 10.55 -11.74
N ALA A 248 -9.69 10.77 -10.50
CA ALA A 248 -8.50 11.55 -10.25
C ALA A 248 -7.24 10.91 -10.84
N LEU A 249 -7.10 9.58 -10.71
CA LEU A 249 -6.02 8.82 -11.34
C LEU A 249 -5.94 9.02 -12.85
N ARG A 250 -7.06 9.06 -13.54
CA ARG A 250 -7.07 9.32 -15.01
C ARG A 250 -6.51 10.68 -15.40
N ARG A 251 -6.49 11.64 -14.47
CA ARG A 251 -5.96 12.99 -14.70
C ARG A 251 -4.48 13.10 -14.39
N ASN A 252 -4.07 12.54 -13.26
CA ASN A 252 -2.68 12.56 -12.80
C ASN A 252 -2.42 11.36 -11.88
N VAL A 253 -1.80 10.32 -12.42
CA VAL A 253 -1.53 9.07 -11.69
C VAL A 253 -0.58 9.30 -10.51
N PRO A 254 0.63 9.86 -10.70
CA PRO A 254 1.59 10.02 -9.62
C PRO A 254 1.05 10.86 -8.46
N LYS A 255 0.41 12.01 -8.77
CA LYS A 255 -0.17 12.89 -7.75
C LYS A 255 -1.24 12.18 -6.93
N THR A 256 -2.14 11.48 -7.61
CA THR A 256 -3.25 10.79 -6.93
C THR A 256 -2.75 9.65 -6.04
N LEU A 257 -1.77 8.85 -6.52
CA LEU A 257 -1.20 7.78 -5.73
C LEU A 257 -0.46 8.30 -4.51
N ALA A 258 0.32 9.38 -4.66
CA ALA A 258 1.00 10.04 -3.54
C ALA A 258 -0.01 10.51 -2.48
N SER A 259 -1.03 11.27 -2.87
CA SER A 259 -2.07 11.78 -1.96
C SER A 259 -2.80 10.65 -1.22
N LEU A 260 -3.25 9.62 -1.93
CA LEU A 260 -3.96 8.48 -1.33
C LEU A 260 -3.10 7.68 -0.34
N SER A 261 -1.80 7.58 -0.59
CA SER A 261 -0.88 6.76 0.21
C SER A 261 -0.13 7.54 1.30
N GLY A 262 -0.18 8.88 1.26
CA GLY A 262 0.54 9.76 2.19
C GLY A 262 1.98 10.06 1.77
N GLY A 263 2.32 9.88 0.50
CA GLY A 263 3.61 10.26 -0.05
C GLY A 263 3.61 11.68 -0.64
N GLU A 264 4.78 12.21 -0.90
CA GLU A 264 4.97 13.55 -1.47
C GLU A 264 4.86 13.52 -2.99
N TYR A 265 4.22 14.53 -3.57
CA TYR A 265 4.16 14.74 -5.03
C TYR A 265 4.93 15.98 -5.43
N ILE A 266 5.84 15.81 -6.39
CA ILE A 266 6.68 16.86 -6.91
C ILE A 266 6.62 16.83 -8.43
N ASN A 267 6.48 17.99 -9.07
CA ASN A 267 6.71 18.12 -10.49
C ASN A 267 7.95 18.97 -10.77
N PHE A 268 8.64 18.69 -11.85
CA PHE A 268 9.82 19.42 -12.26
C PHE A 268 9.87 19.65 -13.77
N THR A 269 10.59 20.71 -14.17
CA THR A 269 10.89 21.03 -15.57
C THR A 269 12.38 21.20 -15.82
N THR A 270 13.14 21.46 -14.74
CA THR A 270 14.59 21.72 -14.78
C THR A 270 15.31 20.76 -13.83
N GLN A 271 16.60 20.51 -14.08
CA GLN A 271 17.45 19.75 -13.18
C GLN A 271 17.41 20.32 -11.74
N LYS A 272 17.60 21.64 -11.60
CA LYS A 272 17.49 22.29 -10.28
C LYS A 272 16.17 22.01 -9.58
N GLY A 273 15.06 22.02 -10.33
CA GLY A 273 13.73 21.67 -9.79
C GLY A 273 13.66 20.21 -9.35
N PHE A 274 14.26 19.30 -10.11
CA PHE A 274 14.36 17.89 -9.75
C PHE A 274 15.16 17.72 -8.46
N ASP A 275 16.38 18.27 -8.37
CA ASP A 275 17.25 18.15 -7.19
C ASP A 275 16.58 18.74 -5.93
N GLN A 276 15.93 19.90 -6.04
CA GLN A 276 15.15 20.50 -4.95
C GLN A 276 13.96 19.63 -4.54
N GLY A 277 13.31 19.01 -5.51
CA GLY A 277 12.25 18.06 -5.27
C GLY A 277 12.72 16.84 -4.50
N LEU A 278 13.84 16.23 -4.92
CA LEU A 278 14.44 15.11 -4.21
C LEU A 278 14.82 15.46 -2.77
N GLY A 279 15.33 16.68 -2.53
CA GLY A 279 15.64 17.15 -1.18
C GLY A 279 14.39 17.25 -0.29
N ARG A 280 13.24 17.72 -0.83
CA ARG A 280 11.97 17.74 -0.10
C ARG A 280 11.48 16.33 0.21
N LEU A 281 11.61 15.43 -0.73
CA LEU A 281 11.24 14.02 -0.60
C LEU A 281 12.07 13.32 0.48
N SER A 282 13.38 13.55 0.49
CA SER A 282 14.28 13.05 1.54
C SER A 282 13.83 13.57 2.92
N ASN A 283 13.53 14.85 3.04
CA ASN A 283 13.01 15.42 4.28
C ASN A 283 11.67 14.79 4.71
N HIS A 284 10.76 14.54 3.77
CA HIS A 284 9.49 13.89 4.06
C HIS A 284 9.69 12.45 4.57
N LEU A 285 10.59 11.70 3.98
CA LEU A 285 10.89 10.32 4.37
C LEU A 285 11.54 10.19 5.77
N HIS A 286 12.19 11.25 6.27
CA HIS A 286 12.86 11.27 7.57
C HIS A 286 12.05 11.93 8.68
N ASN A 287 11.24 12.94 8.34
CA ASN A 287 10.63 13.83 9.32
C ASN A 287 9.10 13.71 9.31
N TYR A 288 8.60 12.59 9.81
CA TYR A 288 7.16 12.35 9.91
C TYR A 288 6.81 11.72 11.26
N TYR A 289 5.57 11.90 11.65
CA TYR A 289 4.94 11.16 12.75
C TYR A 289 4.26 9.93 12.17
N LEU A 290 4.50 8.75 12.74
CA LEU A 290 3.78 7.55 12.37
C LEU A 290 2.59 7.38 13.30
N LEU A 291 1.44 7.82 12.86
CA LEU A 291 0.18 7.56 13.55
C LEU A 291 -0.36 6.20 13.13
N SER A 292 -1.01 5.50 14.05
CA SER A 292 -1.67 4.24 13.76
C SER A 292 -2.98 4.12 14.52
N PHE A 293 -3.95 3.41 13.93
CA PHE A 293 -5.21 3.08 14.60
C PHE A 293 -5.77 1.75 14.09
N GLN A 294 -6.62 1.12 14.89
CA GLN A 294 -7.45 0.01 14.47
C GLN A 294 -8.82 0.56 14.09
N PRO A 295 -9.23 0.45 12.82
CA PRO A 295 -10.50 1.01 12.38
C PRO A 295 -11.68 0.40 13.14
N HIS A 296 -12.60 1.26 13.57
CA HIS A 296 -13.86 0.85 14.20
C HIS A 296 -15.01 1.77 13.78
N SER A 297 -16.20 1.22 13.67
CA SER A 297 -17.40 2.01 13.47
C SER A 297 -17.92 2.56 14.81
N ALA A 298 -18.71 3.63 14.76
CA ALA A 298 -19.25 4.28 15.97
C ALA A 298 -20.17 3.35 16.81
N ASP A 299 -20.79 2.37 16.16
CA ASP A 299 -21.76 1.44 16.75
C ASP A 299 -21.22 0.01 16.90
N GLY A 300 -19.93 -0.22 16.59
CA GLY A 300 -19.30 -1.54 16.62
C GLY A 300 -19.71 -2.47 15.47
N ALA A 301 -20.46 -1.97 14.47
CA ALA A 301 -20.79 -2.74 13.27
C ALA A 301 -19.54 -3.01 12.42
N PRO A 302 -19.56 -4.03 11.54
CA PRO A 302 -18.49 -4.22 10.57
C PRO A 302 -18.28 -2.98 9.70
N LEU A 303 -17.03 -2.66 9.43
CA LEU A 303 -16.69 -1.53 8.54
C LEU A 303 -17.20 -1.79 7.13
N PRO A 304 -17.75 -0.77 6.46
CA PRO A 304 -18.11 -0.88 5.05
C PRO A 304 -16.89 -1.19 4.19
N SER A 305 -17.05 -2.10 3.22
CA SER A 305 -15.97 -2.36 2.25
C SER A 305 -15.81 -1.20 1.28
N GLY A 306 -14.56 -0.85 0.97
CA GLY A 306 -14.23 0.20 0.02
C GLY A 306 -13.17 1.16 0.53
N LEU A 307 -13.08 2.34 -0.13
CA LEU A 307 -12.13 3.38 0.22
C LEU A 307 -12.68 4.26 1.35
N HIS A 308 -11.91 4.39 2.41
CA HIS A 308 -12.22 5.24 3.57
C HIS A 308 -11.39 6.50 3.52
N ALA A 309 -12.01 7.66 3.76
CA ALA A 309 -11.33 8.94 3.83
C ALA A 309 -10.78 9.17 5.23
N LEU A 310 -9.53 9.54 5.30
CA LEU A 310 -8.84 9.94 6.52
C LEU A 310 -8.75 11.45 6.61
N ARG A 311 -8.84 11.97 7.82
CA ARG A 311 -8.57 13.36 8.12
C ARG A 311 -7.74 13.45 9.39
N VAL A 312 -6.65 14.19 9.31
CA VAL A 312 -5.79 14.49 10.47
C VAL A 312 -5.88 15.97 10.79
N LYS A 313 -6.03 16.30 12.05
CA LYS A 313 -6.07 17.69 12.55
C LYS A 313 -5.17 17.81 13.78
N ILE A 314 -4.64 19.00 13.99
CA ILE A 314 -3.91 19.38 15.21
C ILE A 314 -4.53 20.66 15.73
N PRO A 315 -5.48 20.58 16.66
CA PRO A 315 -6.22 21.76 17.16
C PRO A 315 -5.30 22.87 17.72
N ASP A 316 -4.18 22.50 18.33
CA ASP A 316 -3.21 23.44 18.90
C ASP A 316 -2.44 24.23 17.82
N TYR A 317 -2.43 23.75 16.58
CA TYR A 317 -1.71 24.35 15.44
C TYR A 317 -2.63 24.48 14.22
N PRO A 318 -3.66 25.35 14.26
CA PRO A 318 -4.66 25.44 13.20
C PRO A 318 -4.08 25.91 11.84
N ASP A 319 -2.95 26.65 11.87
CA ASP A 319 -2.26 27.13 10.67
C ASP A 319 -1.17 26.17 10.15
N ALA A 320 -0.97 25.00 10.81
CA ALA A 320 0.00 24.04 10.35
C ALA A 320 -0.44 23.39 9.02
N ARG A 321 0.53 23.18 8.16
CA ARG A 321 0.35 22.36 6.96
C ARG A 321 0.58 20.92 7.32
N LEU A 322 -0.44 20.11 7.11
CA LEU A 322 -0.40 18.68 7.35
C LEU A 322 -0.31 17.96 6.01
N HIS A 323 0.65 17.05 5.89
CA HIS A 323 0.73 16.11 4.79
C HIS A 323 0.63 14.71 5.36
N PHE A 324 -0.39 13.96 4.95
CA PHE A 324 -0.71 12.66 5.53
C PHE A 324 -1.42 11.79 4.50
N ARG A 325 -1.52 10.52 4.79
CA ARG A 325 -2.30 9.55 4.02
C ARG A 325 -3.78 9.90 4.05
N GLU A 326 -4.36 10.21 2.89
CA GLU A 326 -5.74 10.67 2.79
C GLU A 326 -6.76 9.53 2.79
N SER A 327 -6.33 8.27 2.59
CA SER A 327 -7.26 7.15 2.52
C SER A 327 -6.63 5.81 2.86
N TYR A 328 -7.49 4.84 3.22
CA TYR A 328 -7.13 3.42 3.29
C TYR A 328 -8.26 2.57 2.71
N PHE A 329 -7.99 1.31 2.40
CA PHE A 329 -8.99 0.39 1.87
C PHE A 329 -9.38 -0.65 2.91
N SER A 330 -10.70 -0.81 3.14
CA SER A 330 -11.28 -1.85 3.99
C SER A 330 -11.98 -2.92 3.15
N GLY A 331 -11.92 -4.17 3.57
CA GLY A 331 -12.54 -5.29 2.90
C GLY A 331 -11.64 -6.00 1.89
N THR A 332 -12.23 -6.83 1.03
CA THR A 332 -11.52 -7.62 0.02
C THR A 332 -11.66 -7.04 -1.38
N LEU A 333 -10.70 -7.35 -2.26
CA LEU A 333 -10.73 -6.91 -3.67
C LEU A 333 -11.93 -7.47 -4.44
N GLU A 334 -12.45 -8.65 -4.03
CA GLU A 334 -13.63 -9.29 -4.62
C GLU A 334 -14.92 -8.51 -4.39
N GLN A 335 -14.94 -7.65 -3.37
CA GLN A 335 -16.07 -6.78 -3.03
C GLN A 335 -16.04 -5.44 -3.77
N LEU A 336 -15.04 -5.21 -4.63
CA LEU A 336 -14.99 -4.01 -5.44
C LEU A 336 -16.19 -3.98 -6.39
N PRO A 337 -16.85 -2.81 -6.55
CA PRO A 337 -17.92 -2.67 -7.51
C PRO A 337 -17.37 -2.97 -8.92
N GLN A 338 -18.03 -3.86 -9.64
CA GLN A 338 -17.73 -4.05 -11.05
C GLN A 338 -17.98 -2.72 -11.78
N PRO A 339 -17.13 -2.31 -12.73
CA PRO A 339 -17.42 -1.14 -13.53
C PRO A 339 -18.79 -1.34 -14.19
N LEU A 340 -19.66 -0.34 -14.06
CA LEU A 340 -20.93 -0.34 -14.78
C LEU A 340 -20.65 -0.59 -16.27
N PRO A 341 -21.42 -1.46 -16.94
CA PRO A 341 -21.28 -1.68 -18.38
C PRO A 341 -21.42 -0.33 -19.12
N PRO A 342 -20.70 -0.15 -20.21
CA PRO A 342 -20.64 1.14 -20.93
C PRO A 342 -22.01 1.65 -21.44
N ASP A 343 -23.03 0.79 -21.45
CA ASP A 343 -24.37 1.07 -21.96
C ASP A 343 -25.33 1.62 -20.89
N ALA A 344 -24.86 1.89 -19.68
CA ALA A 344 -25.67 2.42 -18.57
C ALA A 344 -25.44 3.92 -18.29
N GLN A 345 -24.98 4.69 -19.30
CA GLN A 345 -24.82 6.16 -19.22
C GLN A 345 -25.85 6.87 -20.09
#